data_ea8e965339a2991b5274da95180a9eb8
#
_entry.id   ea8e965339a2991b5274da95180a9eb8
#
_cell.length_a   1.000
_cell.length_b   1.000
_cell.length_c   1.000
_cell.angle_alpha   90.00
_cell.angle_beta   90.00
_cell.angle_gamma   90.00
#
_symmetry.space_group_name_H-M   'P 1'
#
loop_
_entity.id
_entity.type
_entity.pdbx_description
1 polymer ?
#
loop_
_entity_poly.entity_id
_entity_poly.type
_entity_poly.pdbx_seq_one_letter_code
_entity_poly.pdbx_strand_id
1 'polypeptide(L)'
;LKTFLLIFLSFFLISCEVKSQENQSFVSVKSKNNLSQKISDLKTFIRDSDYNQDKAFLIDFSIPSSQFRFFVIDLKTGKVIQKALVAHGSGSEAGKQKEQLKFSNQNNSRCSSLGKYAISEKYKGQFGLSYRLDGLDKTNSNARKRAIVLHRLDCVPDKEQTEEICLSWGCPMVSDNFFKILEQHIDKSDKNIILYAYN
;
A
#
# COMPACT_ATOMS: atom_id res chain seq x y z
N LEU A 1 -18.90 -55.50 8.24
CA LEU A 1 -19.70 -54.22 8.38
C LEU A 1 -18.90 -53.10 9.08
N LYS A 2 -17.58 -53.17 9.20
CA LYS A 2 -16.73 -52.08 9.82
C LYS A 2 -15.70 -51.44 8.87
N THR A 3 -15.63 -51.86 7.62
CA THR A 3 -14.61 -51.41 6.68
C THR A 3 -15.10 -50.31 5.74
N PHE A 4 -16.39 -49.95 5.73
CA PHE A 4 -16.93 -48.96 4.79
C PHE A 4 -16.99 -47.53 5.35
N LEU A 5 -16.71 -47.30 6.62
CA LEU A 5 -16.83 -45.98 7.25
C LEU A 5 -15.55 -45.14 7.22
N LEU A 6 -14.41 -45.78 6.92
CA LEU A 6 -13.11 -45.07 6.89
C LEU A 6 -12.77 -44.42 5.56
N ILE A 7 -13.43 -44.79 4.46
CA ILE A 7 -13.17 -44.24 3.13
C ILE A 7 -13.91 -42.91 2.90
N PHE A 8 -14.99 -42.63 3.63
CA PHE A 8 -15.79 -41.40 3.46
C PHE A 8 -15.17 -40.16 4.17
N LEU A 9 -14.31 -40.39 5.17
CA LEU A 9 -13.73 -39.28 5.94
C LEU A 9 -12.50 -38.67 5.23
N SER A 10 -11.80 -39.41 4.38
CA SER A 10 -10.63 -38.91 3.62
C SER A 10 -11.01 -38.02 2.44
N PHE A 11 -12.19 -38.20 1.86
CA PHE A 11 -12.64 -37.37 0.72
C PHE A 11 -13.08 -35.96 1.13
N PHE A 12 -13.48 -35.75 2.40
CA PHE A 12 -13.95 -34.44 2.87
C PHE A 12 -12.78 -33.48 3.19
N LEU A 13 -11.62 -34.01 3.58
CA LEU A 13 -10.43 -33.18 3.87
C LEU A 13 -9.74 -32.69 2.60
N ILE A 14 -9.72 -33.50 1.53
CA ILE A 14 -9.10 -33.13 0.25
C ILE A 14 -9.86 -32.01 -0.45
N SER A 15 -11.22 -31.96 -0.30
CA SER A 15 -12.05 -30.92 -0.92
C SER A 15 -11.88 -29.53 -0.28
N CYS A 16 -11.45 -29.46 0.99
CA CYS A 16 -11.24 -28.18 1.66
C CYS A 16 -9.89 -27.56 1.33
N GLU A 17 -8.84 -28.36 1.19
CA GLU A 17 -7.49 -27.87 0.82
C GLU A 17 -7.43 -27.41 -0.64
N VAL A 18 -8.09 -28.10 -1.56
CA VAL A 18 -8.13 -27.73 -2.98
C VAL A 18 -8.83 -26.37 -3.18
N LYS A 19 -9.94 -26.11 -2.48
CA LYS A 19 -10.64 -24.82 -2.56
C LYS A 19 -9.83 -23.66 -1.98
N SER A 20 -9.04 -23.89 -0.93
CA SER A 20 -8.19 -22.84 -0.34
C SER A 20 -7.01 -22.48 -1.25
N GLN A 21 -6.41 -23.44 -1.91
CA GLN A 21 -5.32 -23.22 -2.86
C GLN A 21 -5.81 -22.51 -4.15
N GLU A 22 -6.96 -22.87 -4.68
CA GLU A 22 -7.56 -22.21 -5.84
C GLU A 22 -7.90 -20.75 -5.56
N ASN A 23 -8.47 -20.44 -4.40
CA ASN A 23 -8.78 -19.07 -4.00
C ASN A 23 -7.51 -18.22 -3.79
N GLN A 24 -6.47 -18.77 -3.17
CA GLN A 24 -5.19 -18.06 -2.99
C GLN A 24 -4.49 -17.77 -4.32
N SER A 25 -4.51 -18.70 -5.27
CA SER A 25 -3.93 -18.50 -6.60
C SER A 25 -4.70 -17.44 -7.39
N PHE A 26 -6.02 -17.44 -7.35
CA PHE A 26 -6.87 -16.46 -8.03
C PHE A 26 -6.69 -15.04 -7.47
N VAL A 27 -6.64 -14.87 -6.15
CA VAL A 27 -6.39 -13.58 -5.48
C VAL A 27 -4.99 -13.06 -5.82
N SER A 28 -3.97 -13.91 -5.81
CA SER A 28 -2.60 -13.52 -6.16
C SER A 28 -2.46 -13.08 -7.62
N VAL A 29 -3.14 -13.74 -8.55
CA VAL A 29 -3.16 -13.37 -9.98
C VAL A 29 -3.89 -12.05 -10.19
N LYS A 30 -5.03 -11.83 -9.52
CA LYS A 30 -5.79 -10.58 -9.60
C LYS A 30 -5.00 -9.38 -9.05
N SER A 31 -4.34 -9.54 -7.90
CA SER A 31 -3.49 -8.50 -7.31
C SER A 31 -2.29 -8.19 -8.21
N LYS A 32 -1.64 -9.20 -8.78
CA LYS A 32 -0.51 -9.01 -9.71
C LYS A 32 -0.94 -8.29 -11.00
N ASN A 33 -2.10 -8.60 -11.55
CA ASN A 33 -2.63 -7.92 -12.73
C ASN A 33 -2.98 -6.47 -12.41
N ASN A 34 -3.54 -6.19 -11.23
CA ASN A 34 -3.83 -4.83 -10.78
C ASN A 34 -2.54 -4.00 -10.65
N LEU A 35 -1.51 -4.52 -9.98
CA LEU A 35 -0.22 -3.85 -9.83
C LEU A 35 0.41 -3.53 -11.20
N SER A 36 0.42 -4.48 -12.14
CA SER A 36 0.97 -4.27 -13.49
C SER A 36 0.22 -3.17 -14.25
N GLN A 37 -1.11 -3.14 -14.14
CA GLN A 37 -1.92 -2.08 -14.74
C GLN A 37 -1.61 -0.71 -14.11
N LYS A 38 -1.49 -0.64 -12.78
CA LYS A 38 -1.17 0.62 -12.07
C LYS A 38 0.22 1.14 -12.42
N ILE A 39 1.20 0.27 -12.64
CA ILE A 39 2.52 0.65 -13.14
C ILE A 39 2.42 1.23 -14.56
N SER A 40 1.62 0.62 -15.43
CA SER A 40 1.40 1.12 -16.81
C SER A 40 0.71 2.49 -16.82
N ASP A 41 -0.36 2.65 -16.02
CA ASP A 41 -1.09 3.91 -15.86
C ASP A 41 -0.14 5.03 -15.37
N LEU A 42 0.73 4.69 -14.40
CA LEU A 42 1.67 5.63 -13.85
C LEU A 42 2.75 6.02 -14.86
N LYS A 43 3.31 5.07 -15.61
CA LYS A 43 4.27 5.37 -16.69
C LYS A 43 3.66 6.32 -17.74
N THR A 44 2.40 6.12 -18.07
CA THR A 44 1.68 7.02 -18.99
C THR A 44 1.52 8.42 -18.40
N PHE A 45 1.16 8.51 -17.12
CA PHE A 45 0.98 9.79 -16.42
C PHE A 45 2.27 10.61 -16.33
N ILE A 46 3.42 9.97 -16.06
CA ILE A 46 4.70 10.69 -15.85
C ILE A 46 5.49 10.94 -17.14
N ARG A 47 5.14 10.30 -18.25
CA ARG A 47 5.93 10.26 -19.50
C ARG A 47 6.46 11.62 -19.96
N ASP A 48 5.59 12.64 -19.97
CA ASP A 48 5.91 13.98 -20.47
C ASP A 48 5.92 15.01 -19.31
N SER A 49 6.19 14.54 -18.10
CA SER A 49 6.18 15.34 -16.87
C SER A 49 7.58 15.53 -16.30
N ASP A 50 7.70 16.46 -15.35
CA ASP A 50 8.94 16.69 -14.61
C ASP A 50 9.06 15.80 -13.35
N TYR A 51 8.40 14.64 -13.33
CA TYR A 51 8.54 13.65 -12.27
C TYR A 51 9.64 12.62 -12.57
N ASN A 52 10.07 11.88 -11.53
CA ASN A 52 11.08 10.83 -11.68
C ASN A 52 10.58 9.73 -12.64
N GLN A 53 11.39 9.38 -13.64
CA GLN A 53 11.08 8.39 -14.67
C GLN A 53 11.65 6.99 -14.37
N ASP A 54 12.48 6.87 -13.31
CA ASP A 54 13.17 5.63 -12.97
C ASP A 54 12.46 4.84 -11.86
N LYS A 55 11.85 5.56 -10.91
CA LYS A 55 11.25 4.95 -9.72
C LYS A 55 9.90 5.55 -9.37
N ALA A 56 9.04 4.72 -8.81
CA ALA A 56 7.78 5.12 -8.21
C ALA A 56 7.49 4.28 -6.96
N PHE A 57 6.63 4.79 -6.10
CA PHE A 57 6.10 4.09 -4.94
C PHE A 57 4.62 3.81 -5.15
N LEU A 58 4.18 2.60 -4.84
CA LEU A 58 2.79 2.18 -4.96
C LEU A 58 2.29 1.64 -3.62
N ILE A 59 1.07 1.99 -3.24
CA ILE A 59 0.37 1.42 -2.08
C ILE A 59 -0.92 0.79 -2.58
N ASP A 60 -1.07 -0.52 -2.37
CA ASP A 60 -2.27 -1.29 -2.66
C ASP A 60 -3.09 -1.48 -1.37
N PHE A 61 -4.11 -0.66 -1.17
CA PHE A 61 -4.96 -0.74 0.01
C PHE A 61 -6.00 -1.87 -0.06
N SER A 62 -6.10 -2.61 -1.15
CA SER A 62 -6.87 -3.85 -1.23
C SER A 62 -6.20 -5.00 -0.46
N ILE A 63 -4.90 -4.87 -0.19
CA ILE A 63 -4.14 -5.83 0.61
C ILE A 63 -4.28 -5.45 2.10
N PRO A 64 -4.51 -6.42 3.02
CA PRO A 64 -4.56 -6.18 4.46
C PRO A 64 -3.32 -5.46 5.00
N SER A 65 -3.47 -4.68 6.08
CA SER A 65 -2.35 -3.92 6.65
C SER A 65 -1.26 -4.80 7.27
N SER A 66 -1.60 -6.03 7.61
CA SER A 66 -0.68 -7.06 8.10
C SER A 66 0.24 -7.65 7.02
N GLN A 67 -0.02 -7.37 5.74
CA GLN A 67 0.73 -7.89 4.60
C GLN A 67 1.45 -6.76 3.85
N PHE A 68 2.51 -7.12 3.11
CA PHE A 68 3.25 -6.16 2.30
C PHE A 68 2.37 -5.57 1.22
N ARG A 69 2.11 -4.27 1.31
CA ARG A 69 1.25 -3.50 0.41
C ARG A 69 1.84 -2.16 -0.03
N PHE A 70 3.04 -1.81 0.44
CA PHE A 70 3.86 -0.73 -0.09
C PHE A 70 4.94 -1.33 -0.99
N PHE A 71 5.09 -0.83 -2.22
CA PHE A 71 6.01 -1.33 -3.22
C PHE A 71 6.88 -0.20 -3.77
N VAL A 72 8.19 -0.43 -3.84
CA VAL A 72 9.12 0.41 -4.61
C VAL A 72 9.28 -0.25 -5.98
N ILE A 73 9.00 0.50 -7.03
CA ILE A 73 9.00 0.01 -8.40
C ILE A 73 10.19 0.60 -9.16
N ASP A 74 10.94 -0.24 -9.84
CA ASP A 74 11.82 0.15 -10.93
C ASP A 74 10.96 0.33 -12.18
N LEU A 75 10.80 1.56 -12.64
CA LEU A 75 9.91 1.88 -13.77
C LEU A 75 10.47 1.43 -15.11
N LYS A 76 11.79 1.26 -15.25
CA LYS A 76 12.40 0.77 -16.50
C LYS A 76 12.01 -0.68 -16.74
N THR A 77 12.14 -1.51 -15.71
CA THR A 77 11.86 -2.95 -15.79
C THR A 77 10.44 -3.33 -15.41
N GLY A 78 9.68 -2.44 -14.73
CA GLY A 78 8.37 -2.72 -14.16
C GLY A 78 8.41 -3.65 -12.95
N LYS A 79 9.58 -3.92 -12.37
CA LYS A 79 9.75 -4.86 -11.26
C LYS A 79 9.59 -4.18 -9.90
N VAL A 80 9.01 -4.91 -8.96
CA VAL A 80 9.08 -4.56 -7.52
C VAL A 80 10.50 -4.82 -7.06
N ILE A 81 11.18 -3.78 -6.55
CA ILE A 81 12.55 -3.89 -6.02
C ILE A 81 12.57 -3.93 -4.50
N GLN A 82 11.55 -3.39 -3.82
CA GLN A 82 11.36 -3.47 -2.36
C GLN A 82 9.88 -3.46 -2.03
N LYS A 83 9.51 -4.06 -0.89
CA LYS A 83 8.15 -4.09 -0.37
C LYS A 83 8.14 -3.99 1.15
N ALA A 84 7.06 -3.42 1.71
CA ALA A 84 6.90 -3.25 3.16
C ALA A 84 5.44 -3.17 3.57
N LEU A 85 5.23 -3.20 4.89
CA LEU A 85 3.98 -2.81 5.51
C LEU A 85 3.81 -1.29 5.44
N VAL A 86 2.56 -0.84 5.37
CA VAL A 86 2.20 0.57 5.50
C VAL A 86 0.87 0.71 6.23
N ALA A 87 0.82 1.61 7.20
CA ALA A 87 -0.41 1.94 7.91
C ALA A 87 -1.33 2.82 7.06
N HIS A 88 -2.62 2.72 7.33
CA HIS A 88 -3.66 3.59 6.79
C HIS A 88 -4.32 4.40 7.91
N GLY A 89 -5.17 5.35 7.54
CA GLY A 89 -5.84 6.24 8.48
C GLY A 89 -6.95 5.55 9.28
N SER A 90 -7.05 5.86 10.58
CA SER A 90 -8.08 5.31 11.48
C SER A 90 -9.51 5.61 11.02
N GLY A 91 -9.74 6.74 10.34
CA GLY A 91 -11.03 7.04 9.72
C GLY A 91 -11.39 6.11 8.56
N SER A 92 -10.42 5.42 7.97
CA SER A 92 -10.67 4.43 6.92
C SER A 92 -11.31 3.15 7.45
N GLU A 93 -11.16 2.86 8.75
CA GLU A 93 -11.80 1.75 9.44
C GLU A 93 -13.29 2.01 9.74
N ALA A 94 -13.69 3.27 9.79
CA ALA A 94 -15.07 3.67 10.11
C ALA A 94 -16.01 3.28 8.95
N GLY A 95 -16.66 2.15 9.08
CA GLY A 95 -17.55 1.58 8.07
C GLY A 95 -17.20 0.17 7.67
N LYS A 96 -16.33 -0.51 8.40
CA LYS A 96 -16.05 -1.95 8.29
C LYS A 96 -17.30 -2.82 8.56
N GLN A 97 -18.38 -2.56 7.82
CA GLN A 97 -19.29 -3.62 7.46
C GLN A 97 -18.68 -4.26 6.22
N LYS A 98 -17.98 -5.40 6.38
CA LYS A 98 -17.36 -6.18 5.31
C LYS A 98 -16.02 -5.64 4.76
N GLU A 99 -14.92 -5.75 5.52
CA GLU A 99 -13.53 -5.85 5.01
C GLU A 99 -13.05 -4.77 4.01
N GLN A 100 -13.80 -3.70 3.77
CA GLN A 100 -13.42 -2.64 2.85
C GLN A 100 -13.09 -1.34 3.58
N LEU A 101 -11.91 -0.81 3.28
CA LEU A 101 -11.50 0.50 3.78
C LEU A 101 -12.31 1.62 3.11
N LYS A 102 -12.62 2.65 3.87
CA LYS A 102 -13.22 3.91 3.39
C LYS A 102 -12.11 4.91 3.11
N PHE A 103 -12.18 5.63 2.01
CA PHE A 103 -11.23 6.67 1.62
C PHE A 103 -11.91 8.05 1.58
N SER A 104 -11.18 9.10 1.94
CA SER A 104 -11.74 10.44 1.95
C SER A 104 -10.67 11.52 1.78
N ASN A 105 -11.02 12.56 1.01
CA ASN A 105 -10.21 13.77 0.86
C ASN A 105 -10.67 14.93 1.79
N GLN A 106 -11.67 14.66 2.64
CA GLN A 106 -12.20 15.67 3.55
C GLN A 106 -11.24 15.94 4.71
N ASN A 107 -11.15 17.23 5.09
CA ASN A 107 -10.36 17.63 6.26
C ASN A 107 -10.90 16.95 7.53
N ASN A 108 -10.02 16.62 8.45
CA ASN A 108 -10.33 15.94 9.72
C ASN A 108 -11.01 14.56 9.61
N SER A 109 -11.14 13.99 8.41
CA SER A 109 -11.73 12.65 8.22
C SER A 109 -10.89 11.52 8.84
N ARG A 110 -9.62 11.76 9.09
CA ARG A 110 -8.62 10.74 9.48
C ARG A 110 -8.52 9.55 8.51
N CYS A 111 -9.18 9.63 7.34
CA CYS A 111 -9.07 8.60 6.31
C CYS A 111 -7.78 8.78 5.50
N SER A 112 -7.24 7.68 4.99
CA SER A 112 -6.34 7.73 3.83
C SER A 112 -7.12 8.24 2.62
N SER A 113 -6.43 8.83 1.64
CA SER A 113 -7.00 9.20 0.35
C SER A 113 -6.28 8.49 -0.78
N LEU A 114 -7.03 8.11 -1.82
CA LEU A 114 -6.50 7.45 -3.00
C LEU A 114 -6.01 8.47 -4.02
N GLY A 115 -5.13 8.04 -4.89
CA GLY A 115 -4.62 8.84 -6.01
C GLY A 115 -3.10 8.96 -6.01
N LYS A 116 -2.60 9.73 -6.96
CA LYS A 116 -1.19 10.02 -7.13
C LYS A 116 -0.79 11.23 -6.27
N TYR A 117 0.39 11.13 -5.66
CA TYR A 117 1.00 12.19 -4.88
C TYR A 117 2.41 12.45 -5.40
N ALA A 118 2.80 13.72 -5.50
CA ALA A 118 4.20 14.06 -5.59
C ALA A 118 4.82 14.05 -4.18
N ILE A 119 5.92 13.32 -4.00
CA ILE A 119 6.71 13.40 -2.78
C ILE A 119 7.56 14.66 -2.89
N SER A 120 7.29 15.64 -2.05
CA SER A 120 7.91 16.96 -2.12
C SER A 120 8.85 17.25 -0.93
N GLU A 121 8.65 18.34 -0.19
CA GLU A 121 9.64 18.82 0.75
C GLU A 121 9.90 17.84 1.91
N LYS A 122 11.17 17.60 2.16
CA LYS A 122 11.70 16.98 3.36
C LYS A 122 11.65 17.98 4.52
N TYR A 123 11.11 17.58 5.66
CA TYR A 123 11.09 18.43 6.84
C TYR A 123 11.15 17.60 8.12
N LYS A 124 11.50 18.25 9.25
CA LYS A 124 11.49 17.61 10.56
C LYS A 124 10.24 18.08 11.31
N GLY A 125 9.25 17.19 11.45
CA GLY A 125 8.01 17.42 12.15
C GLY A 125 7.89 16.69 13.48
N GLN A 126 6.67 16.57 14.00
CA GLN A 126 6.35 15.87 15.24
C GLN A 126 6.81 14.40 15.24
N PHE A 127 6.77 13.74 14.08
CA PHE A 127 7.17 12.34 13.89
C PHE A 127 8.63 12.20 13.39
N GLY A 128 9.46 13.22 13.65
CA GLY A 128 10.82 13.28 13.12
C GLY A 128 10.86 13.66 11.65
N LEU A 129 11.79 13.05 10.91
CA LEU A 129 11.93 13.28 9.48
C LEU A 129 10.71 12.75 8.71
N SER A 130 10.21 13.56 7.79
CA SER A 130 9.01 13.29 7.02
C SER A 130 9.11 13.94 5.64
N TYR A 131 8.33 13.45 4.67
CA TYR A 131 8.18 14.07 3.35
C TYR A 131 6.73 14.49 3.13
N ARG A 132 6.52 15.72 2.67
CA ARG A 132 5.20 16.21 2.29
C ARG A 132 4.68 15.49 1.06
N LEU A 133 3.37 15.28 1.03
CA LEU A 133 2.68 14.66 -0.09
C LEU A 133 1.73 15.67 -0.72
N ASP A 134 1.99 16.04 -1.97
CA ASP A 134 1.13 16.91 -2.76
C ASP A 134 0.18 16.07 -3.60
N GLY A 135 -1.12 16.16 -3.33
CA GLY A 135 -2.13 15.40 -4.06
C GLY A 135 -2.32 15.91 -5.48
N LEU A 136 -2.22 15.02 -6.45
CA LEU A 136 -2.30 15.32 -7.90
C LEU A 136 -3.65 14.95 -8.51
N ASP A 137 -4.51 14.23 -7.78
CA ASP A 137 -5.84 13.83 -8.22
C ASP A 137 -6.94 14.52 -7.40
N LYS A 138 -8.15 14.61 -7.92
CA LYS A 138 -9.31 15.16 -7.18
C LYS A 138 -9.57 14.42 -5.87
N THR A 139 -9.26 13.14 -5.81
CA THR A 139 -9.45 12.28 -4.65
C THR A 139 -8.48 12.54 -3.50
N ASN A 140 -7.41 13.32 -3.73
CA ASN A 140 -6.39 13.66 -2.73
C ASN A 140 -5.92 15.13 -2.81
N SER A 141 -6.61 15.99 -3.54
CA SER A 141 -6.24 17.41 -3.75
C SER A 141 -6.09 18.22 -2.46
N ASN A 142 -6.68 17.78 -1.36
CA ASN A 142 -6.54 18.41 -0.04
C ASN A 142 -5.34 17.84 0.78
N ALA A 143 -4.50 16.98 0.21
CA ALA A 143 -3.42 16.32 0.95
C ALA A 143 -2.54 17.33 1.70
N ARG A 144 -2.09 18.39 1.04
CA ARG A 144 -1.28 19.46 1.66
C ARG A 144 -2.02 20.15 2.81
N LYS A 145 -3.29 20.56 2.59
CA LYS A 145 -4.15 21.20 3.61
C LYS A 145 -4.42 20.28 4.80
N ARG A 146 -4.50 18.97 4.56
CA ARG A 146 -4.70 17.92 5.57
C ARG A 146 -3.40 17.52 6.28
N ALA A 147 -2.26 18.11 5.91
CA ALA A 147 -0.93 17.75 6.40
C ALA A 147 -0.60 16.25 6.21
N ILE A 148 -1.03 15.67 5.09
CA ILE A 148 -0.70 14.28 4.74
C ILE A 148 0.78 14.22 4.37
N VAL A 149 1.52 13.33 5.04
CA VAL A 149 2.97 13.17 4.90
C VAL A 149 3.35 11.70 4.90
N LEU A 150 4.43 11.37 4.21
CA LEU A 150 5.09 10.08 4.35
C LEU A 150 6.05 10.16 5.53
N HIS A 151 5.85 9.32 6.54
CA HIS A 151 6.68 9.31 7.74
C HIS A 151 6.83 7.90 8.31
N ARG A 152 7.75 7.77 9.24
CA ARG A 152 7.97 6.54 10.00
C ARG A 152 7.23 6.57 11.32
N LEU A 153 6.90 5.39 11.84
CA LEU A 153 6.52 5.20 13.23
C LEU A 153 6.91 3.78 13.67
N ASP A 154 7.45 3.66 14.87
CA ASP A 154 7.98 2.43 15.46
C ASP A 154 6.93 1.32 15.64
N CYS A 155 5.63 1.67 15.69
CA CYS A 155 4.53 0.71 15.74
C CYS A 155 4.32 -0.04 14.41
N VAL A 156 4.96 0.36 13.30
CA VAL A 156 4.87 -0.36 12.02
C VAL A 156 6.02 -1.37 11.93
N PRO A 157 5.73 -2.70 11.91
CA PRO A 157 6.76 -3.72 11.85
C PRO A 157 7.45 -3.80 10.49
N ASP A 158 8.66 -4.40 10.45
CA ASP A 158 9.37 -4.69 9.20
C ASP A 158 8.87 -5.97 8.49
N LYS A 159 8.17 -6.85 9.21
CA LYS A 159 7.72 -8.17 8.71
C LYS A 159 6.20 -8.25 8.72
N GLU A 160 5.65 -9.05 7.82
CA GLU A 160 4.22 -9.37 7.82
C GLU A 160 3.78 -9.94 9.18
N GLN A 161 2.55 -9.64 9.55
CA GLN A 161 1.94 -9.98 10.83
C GLN A 161 0.69 -10.84 10.61
N THR A 162 0.20 -11.50 11.66
CA THR A 162 -1.12 -12.16 11.66
C THR A 162 -2.25 -11.16 11.85
N GLU A 163 -2.02 -10.14 12.67
CA GLU A 163 -2.98 -9.10 13.01
C GLU A 163 -2.69 -7.80 12.25
N GLU A 164 -3.71 -6.98 12.08
CA GLU A 164 -3.56 -5.64 11.48
C GLU A 164 -2.62 -4.77 12.30
N ILE A 165 -1.87 -3.92 11.61
CA ILE A 165 -0.91 -3.01 12.24
C ILE A 165 -1.58 -1.74 12.75
N CYS A 166 -0.84 -0.90 13.48
CA CYS A 166 -1.30 0.39 13.98
C CYS A 166 -1.86 1.31 12.90
N LEU A 167 -2.71 2.25 13.30
CA LEU A 167 -3.42 3.18 12.43
C LEU A 167 -2.83 4.60 12.52
N SER A 168 -2.89 5.32 11.41
CA SER A 168 -2.52 6.74 11.31
C SER A 168 -3.76 7.66 11.39
N TRP A 169 -3.54 8.95 11.18
CA TRP A 169 -4.61 9.92 10.95
C TRP A 169 -4.79 10.28 9.48
N GLY A 170 -4.43 9.34 8.60
CA GLY A 170 -4.55 9.46 7.15
C GLY A 170 -3.21 9.41 6.40
N CYS A 171 -2.09 9.63 7.08
CA CYS A 171 -0.76 9.55 6.52
C CYS A 171 -0.35 8.10 6.23
N PRO A 172 0.36 7.80 5.14
CA PRO A 172 1.07 6.55 5.00
C PRO A 172 2.24 6.52 5.98
N MET A 173 2.21 5.59 6.96
CA MET A 173 3.28 5.35 7.92
C MET A 173 3.96 4.02 7.62
N VAL A 174 5.28 4.02 7.66
CA VAL A 174 6.11 2.82 7.42
C VAL A 174 7.06 2.59 8.60
N SER A 175 7.74 1.44 8.64
CA SER A 175 8.75 1.16 9.64
C SER A 175 9.97 2.08 9.51
N ASP A 176 10.72 2.22 10.60
CA ASP A 176 11.98 2.98 10.63
C ASP A 176 12.98 2.50 9.58
N ASN A 177 13.14 1.19 9.44
CA ASN A 177 14.10 0.61 8.50
C ASN A 177 13.67 0.84 7.05
N PHE A 178 12.38 0.65 6.74
CA PHE A 178 11.91 0.90 5.39
C PHE A 178 11.91 2.38 5.04
N PHE A 179 11.64 3.27 6.01
CA PHE A 179 11.73 4.71 5.77
C PHE A 179 13.14 5.15 5.36
N LYS A 180 14.19 4.62 5.98
CA LYS A 180 15.59 4.87 5.58
C LYS A 180 15.87 4.45 4.14
N ILE A 181 15.25 3.37 3.67
CA ILE A 181 15.34 2.92 2.27
C ILE A 181 14.65 3.93 1.35
N LEU A 182 13.43 4.37 1.71
CA LEU A 182 12.70 5.37 0.93
C LEU A 182 13.46 6.70 0.88
N GLU A 183 14.01 7.14 2.01
CA GLU A 183 14.86 8.33 2.10
C GLU A 183 16.02 8.28 1.11
N GLN A 184 16.73 7.15 1.01
CA GLN A 184 17.82 6.99 0.04
C GLN A 184 17.35 7.11 -1.42
N HIS A 185 16.14 6.65 -1.75
CA HIS A 185 15.59 6.79 -3.09
C HIS A 185 15.17 8.23 -3.38
N ILE A 186 14.52 8.89 -2.41
CA ILE A 186 14.01 10.25 -2.55
C ILE A 186 15.17 11.24 -2.62
N ASP A 187 16.14 11.15 -1.70
CA ASP A 187 17.25 12.10 -1.61
C ASP A 187 18.26 11.98 -2.77
N LYS A 188 18.30 10.83 -3.46
CA LYS A 188 19.12 10.64 -4.67
C LYS A 188 18.40 11.04 -5.95
N SER A 189 17.16 11.46 -5.87
CA SER A 189 16.35 11.80 -7.03
C SER A 189 16.32 13.32 -7.24
N ASP A 190 16.75 13.77 -8.41
CA ASP A 190 16.67 15.19 -8.80
C ASP A 190 15.22 15.65 -9.06
N LYS A 191 14.30 14.72 -9.23
CA LYS A 191 12.89 14.95 -9.53
C LYS A 191 11.98 14.26 -8.51
N ASN A 192 10.83 14.86 -8.23
CA ASN A 192 9.88 14.27 -7.30
C ASN A 192 9.45 12.88 -7.74
N ILE A 193 9.57 11.89 -6.83
CA ILE A 193 9.05 10.55 -7.03
C ILE A 193 7.54 10.58 -6.80
N ILE A 194 6.77 9.87 -7.63
CA ILE A 194 5.34 9.71 -7.44
C ILE A 194 5.06 8.54 -6.49
N LEU A 195 4.21 8.79 -5.49
CA LEU A 195 3.56 7.77 -4.70
C LEU A 195 2.12 7.62 -5.20
N TYR A 196 1.71 6.41 -5.61
CA TYR A 196 0.36 6.11 -6.09
C TYR A 196 -0.35 5.17 -5.12
N ALA A 197 -1.36 5.69 -4.41
CA ALA A 197 -2.22 4.94 -3.51
C ALA A 197 -3.52 4.54 -4.23
N TYR A 198 -3.86 3.24 -4.21
CA TYR A 198 -5.05 2.68 -4.86
C TYR A 198 -5.68 1.56 -4.03
N ASN A 199 -6.87 1.09 -4.45
CA ASN A 199 -7.61 0.01 -3.81
C ASN A 199 -8.27 -0.87 -4.86
#